data_7925697e4315342136b426b43d7752f4
#
_entry.id   7925697e4315342136b426b43d7752f4
#
_cell.length_a   1.000
_cell.length_b   1.000
_cell.length_c   1.000
_cell.angle_alpha   90.00
_cell.angle_beta   90.00
_cell.angle_gamma   90.00
#
_symmetry.space_group_name_H-M   'P 1'
#
loop_
_entity.id
_entity.type
_entity.pdbx_description
1 polymer ?
#
loop_
_entity_poly.entity_id
_entity_poly.type
_entity_poly.pdbx_seq_one_letter_code
_entity_poly.pdbx_strand_id
1 'polypeptide(L)'
;MEEKNIYQPYLMRVAAIIDETPDVKTFRLEFINEEEGKNFKFMAGQFGEYSVFGEGESTFCIASSPTREGYIECTFRKMGRVTKALASREIGDTIGFRGPYGNTFPIDQWKGKSLLFVTGGIALPPLRCVIWNALDLRDNFKDITIVYGARSVNDLVYKHELEEWGKRGDVKLITTVD
;
A
#
# COMPACT_ATOMS: atom_id res chain seq x y z
N MET A 1 2.29 11.50 29.76
CA MET A 1 2.19 11.31 28.30
C MET A 1 0.91 12.01 27.87
N GLU A 2 0.99 13.05 27.07
CA GLU A 2 -0.22 13.65 26.49
C GLU A 2 -0.91 12.59 25.62
N GLU A 3 -2.20 12.37 25.87
CA GLU A 3 -3.00 11.50 25.00
C GLU A 3 -3.02 12.10 23.60
N LYS A 4 -2.50 11.37 22.63
CA LYS A 4 -2.49 11.80 21.23
C LYS A 4 -3.92 12.00 20.76
N ASN A 5 -4.24 13.20 20.28
CA ASN A 5 -5.53 13.47 19.67
C ASN A 5 -5.71 12.63 18.41
N ILE A 6 -6.60 11.63 18.44
CA ILE A 6 -6.87 10.72 17.34
C ILE A 6 -7.42 11.40 16.07
N TYR A 7 -7.94 12.62 16.22
CA TYR A 7 -8.43 13.43 15.08
C TYR A 7 -7.36 14.30 14.45
N GLN A 8 -6.20 14.43 15.09
CA GLN A 8 -5.08 15.19 14.53
C GLN A 8 -4.30 14.31 13.54
N PRO A 9 -4.27 14.66 12.24
CA PRO A 9 -3.53 13.90 11.27
C PRO A 9 -2.02 14.08 11.43
N TYR A 10 -1.25 13.05 11.09
CA TYR A 10 0.13 13.21 10.73
C TYR A 10 0.22 14.05 9.45
N LEU A 11 1.17 14.96 9.39
CA LEU A 11 1.47 15.68 8.17
C LEU A 11 2.46 14.85 7.34
N MET A 12 2.06 14.51 6.12
CA MET A 12 2.84 13.67 5.22
C MET A 12 3.22 14.46 3.98
N ARG A 13 4.48 14.35 3.58
CA ARG A 13 4.98 14.88 2.31
C ARG A 13 4.80 13.82 1.22
N VAL A 14 4.30 14.21 0.06
CA VAL A 14 4.31 13.38 -1.14
C VAL A 14 5.74 13.26 -1.65
N ALA A 15 6.40 12.15 -1.42
CA ALA A 15 7.79 11.91 -1.79
C ALA A 15 7.95 11.36 -3.21
N ALA A 16 6.98 10.55 -3.65
CA ALA A 16 6.93 10.03 -5.02
C ALA A 16 5.49 9.78 -5.48
N ILE A 17 5.29 9.86 -6.78
CA ILE A 17 4.02 9.55 -7.44
C ILE A 17 4.31 8.57 -8.56
N ILE A 18 3.56 7.47 -8.60
CA ILE A 18 3.62 6.47 -9.66
C ILE A 18 2.24 6.42 -10.33
N ASP A 19 2.20 6.66 -11.62
CA ASP A 19 1.02 6.45 -12.44
C ASP A 19 0.92 4.96 -12.80
N GLU A 20 0.04 4.24 -12.12
CA GLU A 20 -0.16 2.80 -12.32
C GLU A 20 -0.98 2.54 -13.59
N THR A 21 -2.07 3.30 -13.74
CA THR A 21 -2.95 3.32 -14.90
C THR A 21 -3.43 4.77 -15.11
N PRO A 22 -4.17 5.10 -16.19
CA PRO A 22 -4.66 6.46 -16.41
C PRO A 22 -5.54 7.02 -15.27
N ASP A 23 -6.14 6.14 -14.46
CA ASP A 23 -7.02 6.51 -13.35
C ASP A 23 -6.54 6.04 -11.97
N VAL A 24 -5.42 5.33 -11.88
CA VAL A 24 -4.85 4.82 -10.62
C VAL A 24 -3.46 5.38 -10.40
N LYS A 25 -3.25 5.91 -9.20
CA LYS A 25 -1.94 6.42 -8.74
C LYS A 25 -1.53 5.75 -7.44
N THR A 26 -0.23 5.57 -7.29
CA THR A 26 0.41 5.23 -6.01
C THR A 26 1.20 6.42 -5.52
N PHE A 27 0.96 6.84 -4.28
CA PHE A 27 1.76 7.84 -3.60
C PHE A 27 2.65 7.17 -2.57
N ARG A 28 3.93 7.56 -2.58
CA ARG A 28 4.83 7.35 -1.45
C ARG A 28 4.80 8.59 -0.57
N LEU A 29 4.57 8.39 0.71
CA LEU A 29 4.37 9.43 1.70
C LEU A 29 5.40 9.29 2.81
N GLU A 30 6.08 10.38 3.13
CA GLU A 30 7.04 10.47 4.22
C GLU A 30 6.48 11.39 5.32
N PHE A 31 6.76 11.06 6.57
CA PHE A 31 6.38 11.90 7.70
C PHE A 31 7.20 13.20 7.67
N ILE A 32 6.53 14.36 7.77
CA ILE A 32 7.22 15.65 7.87
C ILE A 32 7.95 15.76 9.20
N ASN A 33 7.35 15.24 10.27
CA ASN A 33 8.00 15.09 11.56
C ASN A 33 8.75 13.74 11.59
N GLU A 34 10.08 13.81 11.54
CA GLU A 34 10.93 12.62 11.52
C GLU A 34 10.77 11.74 12.78
N GLU A 35 10.50 12.33 13.93
CA GLU A 35 10.31 11.58 15.18
C GLU A 35 9.01 10.77 15.14
N GLU A 36 7.94 11.35 14.60
CA GLU A 36 6.69 10.63 14.35
C GLU A 36 6.91 9.48 13.37
N GLY A 37 7.68 9.69 12.30
CA GLY A 37 8.02 8.67 11.32
C GLY A 37 8.80 7.49 11.93
N LYS A 38 9.79 7.78 12.78
CA LYS A 38 10.57 6.73 13.49
C LYS A 38 9.73 5.91 14.46
N ASN A 39 8.74 6.54 15.08
CA ASN A 39 7.85 5.91 16.08
C ASN A 39 6.61 5.26 15.44
N PHE A 40 6.30 5.59 14.19
CA PHE A 40 5.15 5.03 13.51
C PHE A 40 5.36 3.55 13.18
N LYS A 41 4.42 2.71 13.62
CA LYS A 41 4.42 1.28 13.32
C LYS A 41 3.02 0.87 12.86
N PHE A 42 2.97 -0.02 11.91
CA PHE A 42 1.74 -0.63 11.41
C PHE A 42 1.98 -2.10 11.07
N MET A 43 0.91 -2.81 10.83
CA MET A 43 0.94 -4.22 10.43
C MET A 43 0.25 -4.39 9.07
N ALA A 44 0.66 -5.41 8.33
CA ALA A 44 0.06 -5.70 7.03
C ALA A 44 -1.46 -5.93 7.14
N GLY A 45 -2.23 -5.28 6.27
CA GLY A 45 -3.69 -5.30 6.25
C GLY A 45 -4.34 -4.06 6.82
N GLN A 46 -3.62 -3.23 7.57
CA GLN A 46 -4.16 -1.99 8.11
C GLN A 46 -4.34 -0.90 7.03
N PHE A 47 -5.20 0.06 7.35
CA PHE A 47 -5.55 1.20 6.51
C PHE A 47 -5.42 2.51 7.26
N GLY A 48 -5.61 3.61 6.57
CA GLY A 48 -5.72 4.94 7.16
C GLY A 48 -6.65 5.85 6.41
N GLU A 49 -6.94 6.99 7.01
CA GLU A 49 -7.66 8.11 6.42
C GLU A 49 -6.65 9.09 5.83
N TYR A 50 -6.76 9.33 4.54
CA TYR A 50 -5.90 10.26 3.81
C TYR A 50 -6.69 11.51 3.47
N SER A 51 -6.21 12.66 3.95
CA SER A 51 -6.91 13.93 3.82
C SER A 51 -6.19 14.91 2.91
N VAL A 52 -6.99 15.58 2.09
CA VAL A 52 -6.59 16.79 1.39
C VAL A 52 -7.30 17.96 2.09
N PHE A 53 -6.51 18.85 2.66
CA PHE A 53 -7.06 19.97 3.44
C PHE A 53 -8.00 20.83 2.59
N GLY A 54 -9.21 21.07 3.12
CA GLY A 54 -10.30 21.75 2.42
C GLY A 54 -11.15 20.87 1.49
N GLU A 55 -10.74 19.62 1.21
CA GLU A 55 -11.47 18.73 0.31
C GLU A 55 -12.10 17.52 1.00
N GLY A 56 -11.51 17.06 2.12
CA GLY A 56 -11.99 15.94 2.91
C GLY A 56 -11.02 14.79 3.03
N GLU A 57 -11.53 13.64 3.47
CA GLU A 57 -10.76 12.41 3.70
C GLU A 57 -11.30 11.26 2.86
N SER A 58 -10.43 10.30 2.58
CA SER A 58 -10.78 9.00 1.99
C SER A 58 -9.93 7.90 2.60
N THR A 59 -10.56 6.73 2.75
CA THR A 59 -9.95 5.54 3.34
C THR A 59 -9.21 4.74 2.28
N PHE A 60 -7.92 4.45 2.51
CA PHE A 60 -7.13 3.53 1.70
C PHE A 60 -6.27 2.64 2.57
N CYS A 61 -6.00 1.43 2.10
CA CYS A 61 -5.02 0.55 2.73
C CYS A 61 -3.63 1.17 2.71
N ILE A 62 -2.81 0.83 3.70
CA ILE A 62 -1.37 1.05 3.64
C ILE A 62 -0.80 -0.03 2.72
N ALA A 63 -0.37 0.37 1.52
CA ALA A 63 0.03 -0.56 0.47
C ALA A 63 1.52 -0.95 0.55
N SER A 64 2.34 -0.22 1.31
CA SER A 64 3.74 -0.58 1.59
C SER A 64 3.83 -1.70 2.64
N SER A 65 4.94 -2.45 2.62
CA SER A 65 5.22 -3.46 3.63
C SER A 65 5.62 -2.82 4.97
N PRO A 66 5.17 -3.36 6.12
CA PRO A 66 5.63 -2.91 7.43
C PRO A 66 7.12 -3.22 7.72
N THR A 67 7.76 -4.05 6.90
CA THR A 67 9.21 -4.31 6.97
C THR A 67 10.04 -3.18 6.35
N ARG A 68 9.41 -2.25 5.63
CA ARG A 68 10.06 -1.13 4.94
C ARG A 68 9.75 0.16 5.68
N GLU A 69 10.73 0.67 6.40
CA GLU A 69 10.57 1.83 7.29
C GLU A 69 10.78 3.16 6.56
N GLY A 70 10.34 4.26 7.21
CA GLY A 70 10.55 5.65 6.78
C GLY A 70 9.45 6.20 5.87
N TYR A 71 8.57 5.37 5.32
CA TYR A 71 7.49 5.81 4.46
C TYR A 71 6.28 4.88 4.53
N ILE A 72 5.15 5.38 4.08
CA ILE A 72 3.99 4.55 3.73
C ILE A 72 3.60 4.80 2.27
N GLU A 73 2.92 3.85 1.67
CA GLU A 73 2.36 4.01 0.32
C GLU A 73 0.86 3.79 0.35
N CYS A 74 0.13 4.58 -0.43
CA CYS A 74 -1.28 4.36 -0.71
C CYS A 74 -1.53 4.37 -2.21
N THR A 75 -2.41 3.48 -2.65
CA THR A 75 -2.83 3.40 -4.05
C THR A 75 -4.32 3.63 -4.13
N PHE A 76 -4.72 4.53 -4.99
CA PHE A 76 -6.11 4.95 -5.11
C PHE A 76 -6.51 5.17 -6.57
N ARG A 77 -7.81 4.96 -6.83
CA ARG A 77 -8.43 5.28 -8.11
C ARG A 77 -9.06 6.66 -8.07
N LYS A 78 -8.82 7.46 -9.08
CA LYS A 78 -9.42 8.79 -9.25
C LYS A 78 -10.90 8.66 -9.63
N MET A 79 -11.80 8.78 -8.66
CA MET A 79 -13.25 8.63 -8.86
C MET A 79 -14.06 9.81 -8.29
N GLY A 80 -13.91 10.10 -7.01
CA GLY A 80 -14.67 11.09 -6.26
C GLY A 80 -13.92 12.41 -6.05
N ARG A 81 -14.52 13.31 -5.27
CA ARG A 81 -13.96 14.63 -4.93
C ARG A 81 -12.56 14.51 -4.30
N VAL A 82 -12.44 13.78 -3.22
CA VAL A 82 -11.17 13.64 -2.47
C VAL A 82 -10.10 12.94 -3.32
N THR A 83 -10.45 11.87 -4.04
CA THR A 83 -9.48 11.17 -4.88
C THR A 83 -9.04 11.98 -6.10
N LYS A 84 -9.89 12.88 -6.62
CA LYS A 84 -9.49 13.84 -7.65
C LYS A 84 -8.53 14.89 -7.08
N ALA A 85 -8.82 15.39 -5.87
CA ALA A 85 -7.96 16.33 -5.17
C ALA A 85 -6.59 15.70 -4.80
N LEU A 86 -6.57 14.43 -4.36
CA LEU A 86 -5.33 13.66 -4.17
C LEU A 86 -4.57 13.55 -5.50
N ALA A 87 -5.25 13.13 -6.58
CA ALA A 87 -4.61 12.93 -7.87
C ALA A 87 -4.00 14.20 -8.48
N SER A 88 -4.41 15.38 -8.02
CA SER A 88 -3.84 16.69 -8.42
C SER A 88 -2.66 17.15 -7.56
N ARG A 89 -2.28 16.38 -6.54
CA ARG A 89 -1.10 16.71 -5.72
C ARG A 89 0.18 16.41 -6.49
N GLU A 90 1.20 17.20 -6.16
CA GLU A 90 2.54 17.09 -6.76
C GLU A 90 3.55 16.61 -5.71
N ILE A 91 4.72 16.17 -6.17
CA ILE A 91 5.83 15.82 -5.28
C ILE A 91 6.22 17.07 -4.46
N GLY A 92 6.32 16.90 -3.14
CA GLY A 92 6.56 17.98 -2.18
C GLY A 92 5.30 18.49 -1.49
N ASP A 93 4.11 18.24 -2.04
CA ASP A 93 2.85 18.63 -1.41
C ASP A 93 2.63 17.93 -0.07
N THR A 94 1.86 18.59 0.79
CA THR A 94 1.48 18.06 2.11
C THR A 94 0.05 17.54 2.07
N ILE A 95 -0.15 16.32 2.59
CA ILE A 95 -1.46 15.73 2.87
C ILE A 95 -1.53 15.28 4.33
N GLY A 96 -2.73 15.05 4.83
CA GLY A 96 -2.94 14.47 6.16
C GLY A 96 -3.07 12.96 6.11
N PHE A 97 -2.62 12.29 7.17
CA PHE A 97 -2.81 10.86 7.38
C PHE A 97 -3.21 10.57 8.81
N ARG A 98 -4.28 9.81 9.02
CA ARG A 98 -4.69 9.30 10.33
C ARG A 98 -4.74 7.77 10.26
N GLY A 99 -4.11 7.10 11.20
CA GLY A 99 -4.01 5.66 11.28
C GLY A 99 -2.82 5.22 12.14
N PRO A 100 -2.47 3.92 12.12
CA PRO A 100 -3.12 2.85 11.36
C PRO A 100 -4.42 2.38 12.03
N TYR A 101 -5.38 1.95 11.23
CA TYR A 101 -6.68 1.42 11.68
C TYR A 101 -6.91 0.01 11.13
N GLY A 102 -7.91 -0.67 11.69
CA GLY A 102 -8.42 -1.94 11.20
C GLY A 102 -7.62 -3.16 11.65
N ASN A 103 -8.05 -4.31 11.11
CA ASN A 103 -7.46 -5.61 11.41
C ASN A 103 -6.19 -5.86 10.59
N THR A 104 -5.47 -6.92 10.96
CA THR A 104 -4.19 -7.28 10.34
C THR A 104 -4.25 -8.67 9.74
N PHE A 105 -3.43 -8.93 8.74
CA PHE A 105 -3.17 -10.29 8.29
C PHE A 105 -2.33 -11.02 9.35
N PRO A 106 -2.71 -12.23 9.75
CA PRO A 106 -2.02 -12.98 10.80
C PRO A 106 -0.75 -13.67 10.25
N ILE A 107 0.17 -12.91 9.69
CA ILE A 107 1.34 -13.41 8.95
C ILE A 107 2.24 -14.31 9.81
N ASP A 108 2.34 -14.04 11.11
CA ASP A 108 3.10 -14.87 12.03
C ASP A 108 2.52 -16.29 12.19
N GLN A 109 1.21 -16.43 12.06
CA GLN A 109 0.53 -17.74 12.09
C GLN A 109 0.72 -18.53 10.80
N TRP A 110 1.23 -17.89 9.75
CA TRP A 110 1.47 -18.50 8.44
C TRP A 110 2.90 -19.03 8.28
N LYS A 111 3.78 -18.79 9.24
CA LYS A 111 5.15 -19.33 9.23
C LYS A 111 5.15 -20.86 9.05
N GLY A 112 6.02 -21.34 8.17
CA GLY A 112 6.12 -22.76 7.78
C GLY A 112 5.05 -23.25 6.83
N LYS A 113 4.14 -22.38 6.34
CA LYS A 113 3.07 -22.74 5.39
C LYS A 113 3.42 -22.29 3.96
N SER A 114 2.76 -22.91 2.98
CA SER A 114 2.68 -22.37 1.62
C SER A 114 1.59 -21.31 1.55
N LEU A 115 1.85 -20.20 0.86
CA LEU A 115 0.95 -19.07 0.73
C LEU A 115 0.40 -18.97 -0.69
N LEU A 116 -0.91 -18.74 -0.80
CA LEU A 116 -1.59 -18.43 -2.04
C LEU A 116 -2.30 -17.09 -1.91
N PHE A 117 -1.86 -16.11 -2.68
CA PHE A 117 -2.49 -14.80 -2.80
C PHE A 117 -3.30 -14.75 -4.09
N VAL A 118 -4.60 -14.48 -4.00
CA VAL A 118 -5.50 -14.38 -5.17
C VAL A 118 -6.19 -13.02 -5.13
N THR A 119 -6.07 -12.25 -6.22
CA THR A 119 -6.63 -10.90 -6.27
C THR A 119 -6.95 -10.46 -7.70
N GLY A 120 -7.76 -9.40 -7.83
CA GLY A 120 -8.14 -8.81 -9.12
C GLY A 120 -8.18 -7.29 -9.08
N GLY A 121 -7.72 -6.64 -10.17
CA GLY A 121 -7.78 -5.20 -10.35
C GLY A 121 -7.18 -4.40 -9.20
N ILE A 122 -7.91 -3.39 -8.72
CA ILE A 122 -7.50 -2.49 -7.62
C ILE A 122 -7.57 -3.14 -6.23
N ALA A 123 -7.87 -4.44 -6.12
CA ALA A 123 -7.75 -5.16 -4.86
C ALA A 123 -6.32 -5.69 -4.60
N LEU A 124 -5.37 -5.50 -5.52
CA LEU A 124 -3.96 -5.83 -5.29
C LEU A 124 -3.29 -4.96 -4.20
N PRO A 125 -3.50 -3.63 -4.09
CA PRO A 125 -2.87 -2.80 -3.07
C PRO A 125 -2.93 -3.33 -1.63
N PRO A 126 -4.09 -3.75 -1.07
CA PRO A 126 -4.13 -4.33 0.27
C PRO A 126 -3.37 -5.65 0.40
N LEU A 127 -3.32 -6.48 -0.65
CA LEU A 127 -2.52 -7.70 -0.65
C LEU A 127 -1.03 -7.43 -0.90
N ARG A 128 -0.69 -6.38 -1.66
CA ARG A 128 0.70 -5.99 -1.93
C ARG A 128 1.51 -5.81 -0.65
N CYS A 129 0.93 -5.19 0.38
CA CYS A 129 1.64 -4.99 1.64
C CYS A 129 2.02 -6.31 2.31
N VAL A 130 1.13 -7.30 2.33
CA VAL A 130 1.42 -8.61 2.93
C VAL A 130 2.24 -9.51 2.00
N ILE A 131 2.13 -9.35 0.69
CA ILE A 131 3.01 -10.04 -0.29
C ILE A 131 4.45 -9.59 -0.04
N TRP A 132 4.74 -8.29 -0.04
CA TRP A 132 6.09 -7.79 0.24
C TRP A 132 6.56 -8.17 1.64
N ASN A 133 5.69 -8.13 2.66
CA ASN A 133 6.04 -8.59 4.00
C ASN A 133 6.48 -10.07 4.00
N ALA A 134 5.77 -10.92 3.27
CA ALA A 134 6.12 -12.33 3.14
C ALA A 134 7.42 -12.53 2.31
N LEU A 135 7.63 -11.72 1.26
CA LEU A 135 8.84 -11.80 0.45
C LEU A 135 10.08 -11.27 1.16
N ASP A 136 9.93 -10.23 1.99
CA ASP A 136 11.02 -9.69 2.82
C ASP A 136 11.40 -10.68 3.94
N LEU A 137 10.46 -11.55 4.34
CA LEU A 137 10.63 -12.61 5.34
C LEU A 137 10.60 -14.01 4.70
N ARG A 138 11.09 -14.14 3.48
CA ARG A 138 10.90 -15.28 2.59
C ARG A 138 11.16 -16.65 3.23
N ASP A 139 12.20 -16.76 4.01
CA ASP A 139 12.64 -18.02 4.64
C ASP A 139 11.65 -18.57 5.66
N ASN A 140 10.69 -17.74 6.11
CA ASN A 140 9.64 -18.16 7.02
C ASN A 140 8.53 -18.97 6.34
N PHE A 141 8.50 -19.03 5.01
CA PHE A 141 7.39 -19.64 4.26
C PHE A 141 7.90 -20.71 3.30
N LYS A 142 7.04 -21.69 3.00
CA LYS A 142 7.30 -22.69 1.97
C LYS A 142 7.10 -22.06 0.58
N ASP A 143 6.14 -22.49 -0.19
CA ASP A 143 5.86 -21.94 -1.50
C ASP A 143 5.07 -20.64 -1.39
N ILE A 144 5.36 -19.67 -2.26
CA ILE A 144 4.55 -18.47 -2.42
C ILE A 144 4.03 -18.43 -3.86
N THR A 145 2.70 -18.43 -4.00
CA THR A 145 2.03 -18.29 -5.29
C THR A 145 1.17 -17.04 -5.27
N ILE A 146 1.29 -16.21 -6.30
CA ILE A 146 0.50 -15.00 -6.50
C ILE A 146 -0.30 -15.18 -7.79
N VAL A 147 -1.63 -15.06 -7.70
CA VAL A 147 -2.55 -15.05 -8.83
C VAL A 147 -3.20 -13.68 -8.91
N TYR A 148 -2.95 -12.97 -9.99
CA TYR A 148 -3.47 -11.63 -10.19
C TYR A 148 -4.17 -11.49 -11.54
N GLY A 149 -5.42 -11.04 -11.51
CA GLY A 149 -6.24 -10.81 -12.69
C GLY A 149 -6.60 -9.34 -12.89
N ALA A 150 -6.76 -8.91 -14.15
CA ALA A 150 -7.30 -7.61 -14.51
C ALA A 150 -8.14 -7.72 -15.79
N ARG A 151 -8.95 -6.69 -16.10
CA ARG A 151 -9.77 -6.68 -17.33
C ARG A 151 -8.93 -6.59 -18.60
N SER A 152 -7.78 -5.94 -18.51
CA SER A 152 -6.83 -5.84 -19.62
C SER A 152 -5.41 -5.65 -19.08
N VAL A 153 -4.42 -5.79 -19.95
CA VAL A 153 -3.02 -5.51 -19.62
C VAL A 153 -2.83 -4.05 -19.16
N ASN A 154 -3.62 -3.11 -19.70
CA ASN A 154 -3.55 -1.70 -19.31
C ASN A 154 -4.09 -1.45 -17.89
N ASP A 155 -5.02 -2.29 -17.41
CA ASP A 155 -5.60 -2.21 -16.08
C ASP A 155 -4.75 -2.87 -14.99
N LEU A 156 -3.67 -3.56 -15.33
CA LEU A 156 -2.73 -4.09 -14.35
C LEU A 156 -2.05 -2.95 -13.59
N VAL A 157 -2.08 -3.01 -12.28
CA VAL A 157 -1.33 -2.10 -11.39
C VAL A 157 -0.01 -2.73 -10.96
N TYR A 158 0.97 -1.92 -10.55
CA TYR A 158 2.30 -2.35 -10.12
C TYR A 158 3.06 -3.19 -11.16
N LYS A 159 2.96 -2.83 -12.43
CA LYS A 159 3.56 -3.58 -13.55
C LYS A 159 5.04 -3.89 -13.33
N HIS A 160 5.80 -2.91 -12.79
CA HIS A 160 7.22 -3.08 -12.47
C HIS A 160 7.46 -4.15 -11.38
N GLU A 161 6.56 -4.24 -10.38
CA GLU A 161 6.64 -5.26 -9.33
C GLU A 161 6.21 -6.64 -9.84
N LEU A 162 5.21 -6.68 -10.72
CA LEU A 162 4.83 -7.94 -11.38
C LEU A 162 6.00 -8.52 -12.20
N GLU A 163 6.78 -7.66 -12.87
CA GLU A 163 8.00 -8.09 -13.54
C GLU A 163 9.07 -8.57 -12.56
N GLU A 164 9.25 -7.86 -11.44
CA GLU A 164 10.18 -8.24 -10.38
C GLU A 164 9.79 -9.59 -9.78
N TRP A 165 8.54 -9.76 -9.38
CA TRP A 165 8.03 -11.02 -8.82
C TRP A 165 8.13 -12.17 -9.82
N GLY A 166 7.86 -11.90 -11.11
CA GLY A 166 7.96 -12.91 -12.17
C GLY A 166 9.38 -13.39 -12.46
N LYS A 167 10.40 -12.57 -12.15
CA LYS A 167 11.82 -12.93 -12.28
C LYS A 167 12.38 -13.71 -11.08
N ARG A 168 11.64 -13.73 -9.96
CA ARG A 168 12.08 -14.45 -8.75
C ARG A 168 11.94 -15.95 -8.93
N GLY A 169 12.99 -16.69 -8.61
CA GLY A 169 12.97 -18.17 -8.63
C GLY A 169 12.26 -18.82 -7.45
N ASP A 170 11.90 -18.01 -6.43
CA ASP A 170 11.30 -18.44 -5.16
C ASP A 170 9.81 -18.08 -5.03
N VAL A 171 9.21 -17.53 -6.10
CA VAL A 171 7.80 -17.13 -6.16
C VAL A 171 7.20 -17.60 -7.48
N LYS A 172 5.98 -18.11 -7.42
CA LYS A 172 5.19 -18.40 -8.62
C LYS A 172 4.19 -17.26 -8.86
N LEU A 173 4.39 -16.48 -9.91
CA LEU A 173 3.44 -15.47 -10.36
C LEU A 173 2.60 -15.99 -11.52
N ILE A 174 1.29 -15.82 -11.43
CA ILE A 174 0.33 -16.10 -12.50
C ILE A 174 -0.48 -14.82 -12.72
N THR A 175 -0.38 -14.23 -13.90
CA THR A 175 -1.21 -13.09 -14.31
C THR A 175 -2.21 -13.52 -15.37
N THR A 176 -3.42 -12.98 -15.30
CA THR A 176 -4.47 -13.21 -16.29
C THR A 176 -5.20 -11.92 -16.63
N VAL A 177 -5.74 -11.84 -17.84
CA VAL A 177 -6.63 -10.78 -18.30
C VAL A 177 -7.84 -11.41 -19.00
N ASP A 178 -8.97 -10.68 -19.06
CA ASP A 178 -10.21 -11.12 -19.72
C ASP A 178 -10.06 -11.15 -21.25
#